data_2f51ff26115365d215fbf35c5d058a40
#
_entry.id   2f51ff26115365d215fbf35c5d058a40
#
_cell.length_a   1.000
_cell.length_b   1.000
_cell.length_c   1.000
_cell.angle_alpha   90.00
_cell.angle_beta   90.00
_cell.angle_gamma   90.00
#
_symmetry.space_group_name_H-M   'P 1'
#
loop_
_entity.id
_entity.type
_entity.pdbx_description
1 polymer ?
#
loop_
_entity_poly.entity_id
_entity_poly.type
_entity_poly.pdbx_seq_one_letter_code
_entity_poly.pdbx_strand_id
1 'polypeptide(L)'
;MLPKLPQHIDCFIGNAALIPDEIGESPGSVYSFIRGNDHFFLKYSPVVYANTTYSVMREVSVLNWLNGRLNVPEVVCVAENSEGEFMITRCVSGEPLYTRINAQQPVLELFCEAVRQIQAVTIIDCPLDSGVNFRLQELEYLLNNDLCAEEDDLEQWPGIATPQDLLARLRATLPSEERVFSHGDLCDCNIFVNAHDELYFLDLGRGGIADRWLDIAFVHRNLREEVAISAATEFLDTLGGLDDPAKRVFFEQLDELF
;
A
#
# COMPACT_ATOMS: atom_id res chain seq x y z
N MET A 1 5.61 -0.54 -21.72
CA MET A 1 5.18 0.55 -22.66
C MET A 1 3.76 0.94 -22.28
N LEU A 2 3.49 2.24 -22.05
CA LEU A 2 2.14 2.72 -21.69
C LEU A 2 1.15 2.31 -22.81
N PRO A 3 0.01 1.68 -22.46
CA PRO A 3 -0.99 1.30 -23.44
C PRO A 3 -1.72 2.52 -24.00
N LYS A 4 -2.62 2.30 -24.96
CA LYS A 4 -3.42 3.38 -25.54
C LYS A 4 -4.33 3.99 -24.46
N LEU A 5 -4.15 5.28 -24.20
CA LEU A 5 -4.92 5.99 -23.20
C LEU A 5 -6.41 6.11 -23.61
N PRO A 6 -7.34 5.95 -22.66
CA PRO A 6 -8.73 6.34 -22.86
C PRO A 6 -8.85 7.82 -23.21
N GLN A 7 -9.81 8.18 -24.10
CA GLN A 7 -9.90 9.52 -24.67
C GLN A 7 -9.94 10.65 -23.62
N HIS A 8 -10.66 10.47 -22.51
CA HIS A 8 -10.77 11.54 -21.52
C HIS A 8 -9.53 11.67 -20.63
N ILE A 9 -8.78 10.57 -20.39
CA ILE A 9 -7.45 10.61 -19.78
C ILE A 9 -6.48 11.38 -20.68
N ASP A 10 -6.43 11.01 -21.98
CA ASP A 10 -5.59 11.67 -22.97
C ASP A 10 -5.92 13.17 -23.12
N CYS A 11 -7.21 13.52 -23.16
CA CYS A 11 -7.65 14.92 -23.17
C CYS A 11 -7.26 15.68 -21.88
N PHE A 12 -7.28 15.02 -20.73
CA PHE A 12 -6.85 15.67 -19.50
C PHE A 12 -5.35 15.92 -19.48
N ILE A 13 -4.53 14.97 -19.89
CA ILE A 13 -3.07 15.11 -19.98
C ILE A 13 -2.70 16.16 -21.04
N GLY A 14 -3.37 16.14 -22.19
CA GLY A 14 -3.12 17.04 -23.31
C GLY A 14 -1.71 16.88 -23.88
N ASN A 15 -0.95 17.97 -23.91
CA ASN A 15 0.44 17.99 -24.40
C ASN A 15 1.50 17.84 -23.31
N ALA A 16 1.11 17.52 -22.08
CA ALA A 16 2.07 17.34 -20.98
C ALA A 16 2.95 16.11 -21.23
N ALA A 17 4.24 16.23 -20.95
CA ALA A 17 5.16 15.10 -21.00
C ALA A 17 4.90 14.18 -19.81
N LEU A 18 4.70 12.90 -20.04
CA LEU A 18 4.63 11.86 -19.02
C LEU A 18 6.04 11.42 -18.65
N ILE A 19 6.39 11.54 -17.38
CA ILE A 19 7.68 11.13 -16.82
C ILE A 19 7.44 9.86 -16.03
N PRO A 20 8.03 8.70 -16.42
CA PRO A 20 7.88 7.48 -15.65
C PRO A 20 8.36 7.67 -14.21
N ASP A 21 7.63 7.10 -13.28
CA ASP A 21 8.06 6.92 -11.90
C ASP A 21 8.65 5.50 -11.77
N GLU A 22 9.93 5.42 -11.43
CA GLU A 22 10.67 4.16 -11.35
C GLU A 22 10.83 3.67 -9.90
N ILE A 23 10.19 4.35 -8.93
CA ILE A 23 10.33 4.02 -7.50
C ILE A 23 9.43 2.84 -7.09
N GLY A 24 8.30 2.65 -7.78
CA GLY A 24 7.32 1.62 -7.43
C GLY A 24 7.64 0.24 -8.02
N GLU A 25 7.54 -0.80 -7.20
CA GLU A 25 7.74 -2.22 -7.59
C GLU A 25 6.43 -2.91 -8.01
N SER A 26 5.32 -2.17 -8.08
CA SER A 26 4.02 -2.74 -8.47
C SER A 26 3.99 -3.15 -9.95
N PRO A 27 3.18 -4.15 -10.35
CA PRO A 27 3.03 -4.58 -11.74
C PRO A 27 2.36 -3.52 -12.63
N GLY A 28 1.87 -2.45 -12.03
CA GLY A 28 1.34 -1.27 -12.69
C GLY A 28 2.43 -0.34 -13.22
N SER A 29 2.02 0.79 -13.78
CA SER A 29 2.93 1.85 -14.19
C SER A 29 2.42 3.19 -13.67
N VAL A 30 3.34 3.99 -13.13
CA VAL A 30 3.06 5.33 -12.63
C VAL A 30 3.84 6.34 -13.46
N TYR A 31 3.20 7.45 -13.78
CA TYR A 31 3.80 8.56 -14.52
C TYR A 31 3.42 9.87 -13.85
N SER A 32 4.39 10.75 -13.68
CA SER A 32 4.13 12.12 -13.25
C SER A 32 4.01 13.06 -14.45
N PHE A 33 3.23 14.14 -14.30
CA PHE A 33 3.14 15.20 -15.28
C PHE A 33 2.66 16.51 -14.66
N ILE A 34 2.95 17.63 -15.34
CA ILE A 34 2.53 18.98 -14.93
C ILE A 34 1.51 19.50 -15.93
N ARG A 35 0.38 20.01 -15.42
CA ARG A 35 -0.64 20.70 -16.20
C ARG A 35 -0.97 22.04 -15.56
N GLY A 36 -0.66 23.12 -16.25
CA GLY A 36 -0.72 24.46 -15.65
C GLY A 36 0.31 24.62 -14.54
N ASN A 37 -0.16 24.88 -13.32
CA ASN A 37 0.68 24.97 -12.13
C ASN A 37 0.55 23.73 -11.23
N ASP A 38 -0.28 22.77 -11.62
CA ASP A 38 -0.55 21.60 -10.81
C ASP A 38 0.25 20.39 -11.27
N HIS A 39 0.64 19.56 -10.31
CA HIS A 39 1.36 18.31 -10.52
C HIS A 39 0.39 17.14 -10.32
N PHE A 40 0.43 16.17 -11.23
CA PHE A 40 -0.45 15.01 -11.25
C PHE A 40 0.34 13.72 -11.44
N PHE A 41 -0.28 12.61 -11.03
CA PHE A 41 0.19 11.26 -11.31
C PHE A 41 -0.87 10.50 -12.11
N LEU A 42 -0.44 9.82 -13.17
CA LEU A 42 -1.22 8.82 -13.89
C LEU A 42 -0.77 7.44 -13.42
N LYS A 43 -1.68 6.68 -12.83
CA LYS A 43 -1.48 5.25 -12.50
C LYS A 43 -2.25 4.39 -13.50
N TYR A 44 -1.61 3.32 -13.97
CA TYR A 44 -2.18 2.32 -14.87
C TYR A 44 -1.98 0.93 -14.27
N SER A 45 -3.01 0.10 -14.32
CA SER A 45 -2.93 -1.32 -13.98
C SER A 45 -3.48 -2.18 -15.12
N PRO A 46 -2.76 -3.23 -15.57
CA PRO A 46 -3.26 -4.16 -16.57
C PRO A 46 -4.53 -4.88 -16.13
N VAL A 47 -5.41 -5.21 -17.10
CA VAL A 47 -6.71 -5.84 -16.84
C VAL A 47 -6.60 -7.16 -16.05
N VAL A 48 -5.48 -7.88 -16.14
CA VAL A 48 -5.25 -9.12 -15.40
C VAL A 48 -5.25 -8.92 -13.89
N TYR A 49 -4.99 -7.71 -13.41
CA TYR A 49 -5.00 -7.35 -11.99
C TYR A 49 -6.33 -6.73 -11.50
N ALA A 50 -7.36 -6.63 -12.34
CA ALA A 50 -8.61 -5.95 -12.00
C ALA A 50 -9.36 -6.52 -10.75
N ASN A 51 -9.10 -7.78 -10.37
CA ASN A 51 -9.69 -8.41 -9.19
C ASN A 51 -8.70 -8.57 -8.02
N THR A 52 -7.62 -7.82 -8.03
CA THR A 52 -6.56 -7.87 -7.02
C THR A 52 -6.42 -6.52 -6.31
N THR A 53 -5.53 -6.45 -5.33
CA THR A 53 -5.16 -5.20 -4.67
C THR A 53 -4.35 -4.25 -5.57
N TYR A 54 -3.88 -4.73 -6.71
CA TYR A 54 -3.24 -3.92 -7.76
C TYR A 54 -4.25 -3.22 -8.68
N SER A 55 -5.56 -3.45 -8.51
CA SER A 55 -6.60 -2.76 -9.27
C SER A 55 -6.63 -1.27 -8.96
N VAL A 56 -6.51 -0.45 -10.00
CA VAL A 56 -6.68 1.00 -9.90
C VAL A 56 -8.11 1.37 -9.49
N MET A 57 -9.13 0.64 -9.97
CA MET A 57 -10.52 0.89 -9.60
C MET A 57 -10.79 0.59 -8.12
N ARG A 58 -10.09 -0.41 -7.57
CA ARG A 58 -10.11 -0.69 -6.13
C ARG A 58 -9.53 0.50 -5.35
N GLU A 59 -8.36 0.98 -5.74
CA GLU A 59 -7.72 2.14 -5.11
C GLU A 59 -8.60 3.40 -5.19
N VAL A 60 -9.21 3.68 -6.35
CA VAL A 60 -10.18 4.76 -6.52
C VAL A 60 -11.33 4.66 -5.51
N SER A 61 -11.82 3.46 -5.26
CA SER A 61 -12.91 3.24 -4.30
C SER A 61 -12.48 3.57 -2.86
N VAL A 62 -11.26 3.18 -2.46
CA VAL A 62 -10.69 3.52 -1.15
C VAL A 62 -10.45 5.03 -1.03
N LEU A 63 -9.78 5.64 -2.02
CA LEU A 63 -9.47 7.07 -2.00
C LEU A 63 -10.74 7.94 -1.90
N ASN A 64 -11.77 7.62 -2.68
CA ASN A 64 -13.04 8.33 -2.62
C ASN A 64 -13.74 8.16 -1.26
N TRP A 65 -13.69 6.96 -0.66
CA TRP A 65 -14.27 6.71 0.65
C TRP A 65 -13.50 7.42 1.77
N LEU A 66 -12.17 7.53 1.66
CA LEU A 66 -11.31 8.22 2.62
C LEU A 66 -11.35 9.74 2.50
N ASN A 67 -11.88 10.29 1.42
CA ASN A 67 -11.95 11.73 1.23
C ASN A 67 -12.68 12.41 2.41
N GLY A 68 -12.01 13.35 3.07
CA GLY A 68 -12.47 14.00 4.27
C GLY A 68 -12.36 13.20 5.57
N ARG A 69 -11.78 11.99 5.54
CA ARG A 69 -11.48 11.15 6.71
C ARG A 69 -9.99 11.07 7.00
N LEU A 70 -9.18 11.00 5.94
CA LEU A 70 -7.71 11.05 5.97
C LEU A 70 -7.20 11.96 4.86
N ASN A 71 -5.97 12.43 4.99
CA ASN A 71 -5.29 13.12 3.90
C ASN A 71 -4.78 12.08 2.88
N VAL A 72 -5.44 12.01 1.76
CA VAL A 72 -5.13 11.10 0.65
C VAL A 72 -5.14 11.87 -0.67
N PRO A 73 -4.55 11.34 -1.75
CA PRO A 73 -4.61 11.98 -3.06
C PRO A 73 -6.04 12.19 -3.55
N GLU A 74 -6.31 13.36 -4.13
CA GLU A 74 -7.56 13.65 -4.85
C GLU A 74 -7.60 12.88 -6.17
N VAL A 75 -8.62 12.05 -6.36
CA VAL A 75 -8.89 11.40 -7.65
C VAL A 75 -9.51 12.40 -8.60
N VAL A 76 -8.82 12.69 -9.70
CA VAL A 76 -9.23 13.71 -10.69
C VAL A 76 -9.91 13.11 -11.91
N CYS A 77 -9.42 11.97 -12.37
CA CYS A 77 -9.93 11.32 -13.57
C CYS A 77 -9.74 9.81 -13.45
N VAL A 78 -10.73 9.05 -13.93
CA VAL A 78 -10.72 7.58 -13.90
C VAL A 78 -11.23 7.05 -15.23
N ALA A 79 -10.65 5.98 -15.73
CA ALA A 79 -11.09 5.30 -16.93
C ALA A 79 -10.66 3.83 -16.94
N GLU A 80 -11.34 3.06 -17.76
CA GLU A 80 -10.98 1.68 -18.10
C GLU A 80 -11.11 1.45 -19.61
N ASN A 81 -10.37 0.49 -20.12
CA ASN A 81 -10.52 -0.04 -21.49
C ASN A 81 -10.13 -1.53 -21.50
N SER A 82 -10.03 -2.13 -22.68
CA SER A 82 -9.68 -3.55 -22.82
C SER A 82 -8.26 -3.91 -22.38
N GLU A 83 -7.38 -2.93 -22.17
CA GLU A 83 -5.99 -3.15 -21.77
C GLU A 83 -5.81 -3.02 -20.25
N GLY A 84 -6.66 -2.22 -19.57
CA GLY A 84 -6.60 -2.05 -18.12
C GLY A 84 -7.33 -0.83 -17.60
N GLU A 85 -6.97 -0.47 -16.38
CA GLU A 85 -7.56 0.58 -15.56
C GLU A 85 -6.60 1.76 -15.41
N PHE A 86 -7.14 2.97 -15.37
CA PHE A 86 -6.38 4.22 -15.34
C PHE A 86 -6.96 5.17 -14.31
N MET A 87 -6.10 5.83 -13.56
CA MET A 87 -6.46 6.89 -12.62
C MET A 87 -5.48 8.05 -12.74
N ILE A 88 -6.00 9.28 -12.66
CA ILE A 88 -5.18 10.46 -12.44
C ILE A 88 -5.50 11.00 -11.05
N THR A 89 -4.45 11.20 -10.26
CA THR A 89 -4.52 11.83 -8.95
C THR A 89 -3.74 13.14 -8.93
N ARG A 90 -4.14 14.05 -8.04
CA ARG A 90 -3.36 15.25 -7.74
C ARG A 90 -2.23 14.91 -6.77
N CYS A 91 -1.04 15.47 -7.01
CA CYS A 91 0.08 15.36 -6.09
C CYS A 91 -0.30 15.90 -4.70
N VAL A 92 0.06 15.18 -3.66
CA VAL A 92 -0.07 15.62 -2.26
C VAL A 92 1.07 16.54 -1.86
N SER A 93 0.91 17.22 -0.72
CA SER A 93 1.97 18.03 -0.14
C SER A 93 2.97 17.18 0.65
N GLY A 94 4.24 17.60 0.67
CA GLY A 94 5.27 16.95 1.48
C GLY A 94 6.14 16.00 0.68
N GLU A 95 6.96 15.26 1.43
CA GLU A 95 7.93 14.29 0.93
C GLU A 95 7.73 12.95 1.62
N PRO A 96 8.09 11.83 0.97
CA PRO A 96 7.99 10.52 1.59
C PRO A 96 8.89 10.43 2.84
N LEU A 97 8.42 9.65 3.81
CA LEU A 97 9.07 9.57 5.14
C LEU A 97 10.50 9.04 5.08
N TYR A 98 10.85 8.23 4.06
CA TYR A 98 12.22 7.76 3.85
C TYR A 98 13.22 8.92 3.67
N THR A 99 12.80 10.09 3.20
CA THR A 99 13.67 11.28 3.11
C THR A 99 14.16 11.73 4.49
N ARG A 100 13.30 11.65 5.52
CA ARG A 100 13.67 11.93 6.91
C ARG A 100 14.58 10.85 7.48
N ILE A 101 14.33 9.59 7.17
CA ILE A 101 15.19 8.45 7.57
C ILE A 101 16.60 8.66 7.00
N ASN A 102 16.70 8.92 5.70
CA ASN A 102 17.97 9.19 5.03
C ASN A 102 18.71 10.42 5.60
N ALA A 103 17.96 11.42 6.06
CA ALA A 103 18.51 12.59 6.75
C ALA A 103 18.79 12.37 8.24
N GLN A 104 18.59 11.13 8.74
CA GLN A 104 18.76 10.75 10.16
C GLN A 104 17.90 11.59 11.13
N GLN A 105 16.72 12.00 10.68
CA GLN A 105 15.75 12.71 11.50
C GLN A 105 14.86 11.72 12.29
N PRO A 106 14.29 12.13 13.43
CA PRO A 106 13.37 11.29 14.20
C PRO A 106 12.10 10.98 13.40
N VAL A 107 11.72 9.70 13.29
CA VAL A 107 10.54 9.24 12.54
C VAL A 107 9.56 8.41 13.37
N LEU A 108 9.97 7.94 14.57
CA LEU A 108 9.17 7.05 15.39
C LEU A 108 7.77 7.59 15.70
N GLU A 109 7.68 8.85 16.14
CA GLU A 109 6.40 9.49 16.46
C GLU A 109 5.49 9.62 15.23
N LEU A 110 6.08 9.81 14.03
CA LEU A 110 5.33 9.90 12.78
C LEU A 110 4.74 8.55 12.38
N PHE A 111 5.49 7.45 12.54
CA PHE A 111 4.96 6.10 12.34
C PHE A 111 3.86 5.75 13.35
N CYS A 112 4.07 6.09 14.64
CA CYS A 112 3.04 5.89 15.65
C CYS A 112 1.76 6.67 15.34
N GLU A 113 1.90 7.91 14.86
CA GLU A 113 0.77 8.75 14.47
C GLU A 113 0.09 8.21 13.21
N ALA A 114 0.85 7.73 12.23
CA ALA A 114 0.31 7.11 11.01
C ALA A 114 -0.60 5.92 11.36
N VAL A 115 -0.13 4.98 12.17
CA VAL A 115 -0.93 3.82 12.61
C VAL A 115 -2.17 4.28 13.38
N ARG A 116 -2.05 5.28 14.28
CA ARG A 116 -3.19 5.81 15.04
C ARG A 116 -4.25 6.43 14.12
N GLN A 117 -3.84 7.25 13.14
CA GLN A 117 -4.77 7.87 12.20
C GLN A 117 -5.50 6.84 11.35
N ILE A 118 -4.78 5.87 10.79
CA ILE A 118 -5.34 4.79 9.98
C ILE A 118 -6.37 3.99 10.80
N GLN A 119 -5.99 3.49 11.98
CA GLN A 119 -6.85 2.63 12.81
C GLN A 119 -7.99 3.38 13.49
N ALA A 120 -7.93 4.71 13.58
CA ALA A 120 -9.02 5.54 14.09
C ALA A 120 -10.16 5.75 13.07
N VAL A 121 -9.93 5.43 11.79
CA VAL A 121 -10.98 5.54 10.76
C VAL A 121 -12.09 4.56 11.05
N THR A 122 -13.31 5.07 11.23
CA THR A 122 -14.49 4.23 11.43
C THR A 122 -14.78 3.39 10.20
N ILE A 123 -14.83 2.07 10.35
CA ILE A 123 -15.00 1.10 9.25
C ILE A 123 -16.46 0.91 8.79
N ILE A 124 -17.41 1.63 9.42
CA ILE A 124 -18.80 1.64 8.97
C ILE A 124 -18.84 2.18 7.53
N ASP A 125 -19.49 1.46 6.64
CA ASP A 125 -19.60 1.77 5.20
C ASP A 125 -18.27 1.67 4.42
N CYS A 126 -17.21 1.08 4.97
CA CYS A 126 -16.02 0.80 4.19
C CYS A 126 -16.36 -0.19 3.06
N PRO A 127 -16.11 0.18 1.80
CA PRO A 127 -16.57 -0.63 0.68
C PRO A 127 -15.72 -1.86 0.41
N LEU A 128 -14.53 -1.96 1.02
CA LEU A 128 -13.55 -2.97 0.68
C LEU A 128 -13.11 -3.82 1.88
N ASP A 129 -13.08 -5.12 1.66
CA ASP A 129 -12.44 -6.10 2.53
C ASP A 129 -10.99 -6.30 2.10
N SER A 130 -10.05 -6.26 3.03
CA SER A 130 -8.63 -6.57 2.89
C SER A 130 -8.19 -7.59 3.94
N GLY A 131 -9.15 -8.27 4.57
CA GLY A 131 -8.90 -9.29 5.59
C GLY A 131 -8.14 -10.50 5.04
N VAL A 132 -7.64 -11.32 5.95
CA VAL A 132 -6.75 -12.46 5.64
C VAL A 132 -7.34 -13.40 4.58
N ASN A 133 -8.65 -13.69 4.65
CA ASN A 133 -9.26 -14.58 3.66
C ASN A 133 -9.25 -13.99 2.25
N PHE A 134 -9.51 -12.70 2.10
CA PHE A 134 -9.42 -12.02 0.81
C PHE A 134 -7.99 -12.06 0.27
N ARG A 135 -7.00 -11.71 1.09
CA ARG A 135 -5.59 -11.70 0.71
C ARG A 135 -5.07 -13.09 0.30
N LEU A 136 -5.49 -14.16 1.00
CA LEU A 136 -5.12 -15.53 0.63
C LEU A 136 -5.77 -16.01 -0.67
N GLN A 137 -6.99 -15.56 -0.97
CA GLN A 137 -7.63 -15.84 -2.26
C GLN A 137 -6.93 -15.10 -3.40
N GLU A 138 -6.55 -13.86 -3.16
CA GLU A 138 -5.76 -13.07 -4.09
C GLU A 138 -4.40 -13.72 -4.36
N LEU A 139 -3.68 -14.10 -3.30
CA LEU A 139 -2.39 -14.78 -3.43
C LEU A 139 -2.51 -16.08 -4.25
N GLU A 140 -3.55 -16.88 -4.01
CA GLU A 140 -3.82 -18.09 -4.82
C GLU A 140 -4.08 -17.73 -6.29
N TYR A 141 -4.79 -16.63 -6.56
CA TYR A 141 -5.01 -16.13 -7.92
C TYR A 141 -3.68 -15.72 -8.58
N LEU A 142 -2.83 -14.96 -7.89
CA LEU A 142 -1.54 -14.51 -8.40
C LEU A 142 -0.63 -15.71 -8.70
N LEU A 143 -0.53 -16.67 -7.80
CA LEU A 143 0.25 -17.90 -7.98
C LEU A 143 -0.24 -18.75 -9.18
N ASN A 144 -1.56 -18.92 -9.32
CA ASN A 144 -2.14 -19.71 -10.41
C ASN A 144 -1.99 -19.08 -11.79
N ASN A 145 -1.67 -17.79 -11.86
CA ASN A 145 -1.53 -17.04 -13.12
C ASN A 145 -0.09 -16.56 -13.36
N ASP A 146 0.88 -17.01 -12.56
CA ASP A 146 2.30 -16.61 -12.63
C ASP A 146 2.46 -15.07 -12.55
N LEU A 147 1.75 -14.44 -11.60
CA LEU A 147 1.68 -12.98 -11.41
C LEU A 147 2.32 -12.50 -10.10
N CYS A 148 2.91 -13.39 -9.32
CA CYS A 148 3.66 -13.02 -8.11
C CYS A 148 4.94 -12.27 -8.48
N ALA A 149 5.51 -11.52 -7.51
CA ALA A 149 6.83 -10.93 -7.66
C ALA A 149 7.89 -12.00 -8.00
N GLU A 150 8.87 -11.63 -8.82
CA GLU A 150 9.92 -12.57 -9.26
C GLU A 150 10.99 -12.82 -8.17
N GLU A 151 11.08 -11.93 -7.18
CA GLU A 151 12.09 -11.97 -6.12
C GLU A 151 11.43 -12.31 -4.78
N ASP A 152 11.22 -13.60 -4.54
CA ASP A 152 10.71 -14.08 -3.25
C ASP A 152 11.88 -14.29 -2.29
N ASP A 153 11.96 -13.55 -1.18
CA ASP A 153 12.94 -13.81 -0.11
C ASP A 153 12.43 -14.91 0.86
N LEU A 154 12.11 -16.07 0.29
CA LEU A 154 11.62 -17.21 1.07
C LEU A 154 12.68 -17.84 1.96
N GLU A 155 13.98 -17.60 1.69
CA GLU A 155 15.10 -18.18 2.44
C GLU A 155 15.11 -17.75 3.90
N GLN A 156 14.57 -16.58 4.21
CA GLN A 156 14.43 -16.09 5.58
C GLN A 156 13.41 -16.89 6.42
N TRP A 157 12.55 -17.70 5.77
CA TRP A 157 11.47 -18.43 6.46
C TRP A 157 11.76 -19.92 6.59
N PRO A 158 12.22 -20.42 7.76
CA PRO A 158 12.59 -21.83 7.93
C PRO A 158 11.46 -22.80 7.56
N GLY A 159 11.76 -23.72 6.65
CA GLY A 159 10.82 -24.74 6.19
C GLY A 159 9.85 -24.29 5.10
N ILE A 160 10.08 -23.12 4.50
CA ILE A 160 9.43 -22.63 3.27
C ILE A 160 10.46 -22.73 2.15
N ALA A 161 10.14 -23.47 1.10
CA ALA A 161 11.01 -23.64 -0.07
C ALA A 161 10.37 -23.11 -1.35
N THR A 162 9.03 -22.96 -1.35
CA THR A 162 8.28 -22.51 -2.52
C THR A 162 7.15 -21.57 -2.09
N PRO A 163 6.65 -20.69 -2.97
CA PRO A 163 5.47 -19.87 -2.74
C PRO A 163 4.24 -20.70 -2.31
N GLN A 164 4.09 -21.91 -2.82
CA GLN A 164 3.00 -22.83 -2.45
C GLN A 164 3.16 -23.32 -1.00
N ASP A 165 4.38 -23.56 -0.53
CA ASP A 165 4.65 -23.90 0.88
C ASP A 165 4.26 -22.74 1.80
N LEU A 166 4.57 -21.49 1.39
CA LEU A 166 4.18 -20.30 2.12
C LEU A 166 2.65 -20.15 2.20
N LEU A 167 1.95 -20.28 1.07
CA LEU A 167 0.48 -20.26 1.05
C LEU A 167 -0.13 -21.34 1.95
N ALA A 168 0.43 -22.57 1.92
CA ALA A 168 -0.01 -23.67 2.79
C ALA A 168 0.23 -23.36 4.28
N ARG A 169 1.38 -22.74 4.62
CA ARG A 169 1.72 -22.30 5.97
C ARG A 169 0.72 -21.24 6.46
N LEU A 170 0.47 -20.20 5.67
CA LEU A 170 -0.45 -19.12 6.00
C LEU A 170 -1.87 -19.66 6.26
N ARG A 171 -2.35 -20.59 5.43
CA ARG A 171 -3.66 -21.26 5.63
C ARG A 171 -3.74 -22.11 6.89
N ALA A 172 -2.62 -22.67 7.31
CA ALA A 172 -2.57 -23.50 8.54
C ALA A 172 -2.45 -22.65 9.82
N THR A 173 -2.09 -21.37 9.73
CA THR A 173 -1.80 -20.51 10.88
C THR A 173 -2.66 -19.25 10.93
N LEU A 174 -3.88 -19.29 10.38
CA LEU A 174 -4.80 -18.16 10.32
C LEU A 174 -4.99 -17.50 11.70
N PRO A 175 -4.72 -16.20 11.85
CA PRO A 175 -4.98 -15.47 13.09
C PRO A 175 -6.48 -15.15 13.24
N SER A 176 -6.90 -14.89 14.47
CA SER A 176 -8.16 -14.21 14.72
C SER A 176 -8.01 -12.72 14.43
N GLU A 177 -8.89 -12.12 13.63
CA GLU A 177 -8.78 -10.74 13.21
C GLU A 177 -9.46 -9.76 14.18
N GLU A 178 -8.73 -8.71 14.56
CA GLU A 178 -9.25 -7.49 15.18
C GLU A 178 -9.44 -6.44 14.09
N ARG A 179 -10.65 -6.32 13.57
CA ARG A 179 -10.94 -5.58 12.34
C ARG A 179 -10.94 -4.07 12.54
N VAL A 180 -10.06 -3.39 11.81
CA VAL A 180 -9.93 -1.93 11.70
C VAL A 180 -9.86 -1.56 10.22
N PHE A 181 -9.83 -0.26 9.89
CA PHE A 181 -9.32 0.17 8.60
C PHE A 181 -7.80 -0.01 8.59
N SER A 182 -7.26 -0.60 7.54
CA SER A 182 -5.84 -0.81 7.32
C SER A 182 -5.45 -0.20 5.98
N HIS A 183 -4.25 0.36 5.90
CA HIS A 183 -3.59 0.78 4.67
C HIS A 183 -3.23 -0.43 3.79
N GLY A 184 -2.77 -1.50 4.43
CA GLY A 184 -2.40 -2.74 3.78
C GLY A 184 -1.00 -2.76 3.17
N ASP A 185 -0.29 -1.62 3.19
CA ASP A 185 1.09 -1.42 2.74
C ASP A 185 1.69 -0.16 3.38
N LEU A 186 1.63 -0.08 4.71
CA LEU A 186 2.04 1.11 5.45
C LEU A 186 3.56 1.13 5.68
N CYS A 187 4.28 1.82 4.82
CA CYS A 187 5.74 1.95 4.86
C CYS A 187 6.18 3.42 4.69
N ASP A 188 7.47 3.67 4.82
CA ASP A 188 8.08 5.00 4.69
C ASP A 188 7.95 5.62 3.30
N CYS A 189 7.78 4.81 2.26
CA CYS A 189 7.52 5.26 0.89
C CYS A 189 6.08 5.76 0.70
N ASN A 190 5.11 5.20 1.45
CA ASN A 190 3.68 5.46 1.31
C ASN A 190 3.13 6.48 2.32
N ILE A 191 3.96 6.90 3.29
CA ILE A 191 3.67 7.98 4.23
C ILE A 191 4.40 9.24 3.77
N PHE A 192 3.65 10.29 3.42
CA PHE A 192 4.20 11.60 3.09
C PHE A 192 4.02 12.57 4.25
N VAL A 193 5.00 13.40 4.48
CA VAL A 193 5.02 14.37 5.59
C VAL A 193 5.33 15.76 5.06
N ASN A 194 4.45 16.72 5.34
CA ASN A 194 4.67 18.09 4.95
C ASN A 194 5.52 18.88 6.00
N ALA A 195 5.74 20.16 5.75
CA ALA A 195 6.53 21.04 6.63
C ALA A 195 5.87 21.31 8.01
N HIS A 196 4.63 20.90 8.22
CA HIS A 196 3.85 21.03 9.46
C HIS A 196 3.65 19.70 10.18
N ASP A 197 4.38 18.65 9.77
CA ASP A 197 4.24 17.27 10.23
C ASP A 197 2.83 16.66 10.00
N GLU A 198 2.07 17.21 9.04
CA GLU A 198 0.83 16.61 8.60
C GLU A 198 1.12 15.41 7.69
N LEU A 199 0.46 14.28 7.97
CA LEU A 199 0.63 13.03 7.23
C LEU A 199 -0.34 12.95 6.06
N TYR A 200 0.13 12.40 4.95
CA TYR A 200 -0.65 12.00 3.77
C TYR A 200 -0.34 10.54 3.46
N PHE A 201 -1.34 9.79 3.03
CA PHE A 201 -1.23 8.36 2.76
C PHE A 201 -1.44 8.09 1.27
N LEU A 202 -0.47 7.43 0.66
CA LEU A 202 -0.44 7.12 -0.77
C LEU A 202 -0.50 5.60 -0.99
N ASP A 203 -0.82 5.19 -2.20
CA ASP A 203 -0.85 3.79 -2.64
C ASP A 203 -1.77 2.90 -1.79
N LEU A 204 -3.04 3.29 -1.75
CA LEU A 204 -4.08 2.65 -0.95
C LEU A 204 -4.80 1.50 -1.67
N GLY A 205 -4.25 0.95 -2.75
CA GLY A 205 -4.83 -0.18 -3.48
C GLY A 205 -5.05 -1.42 -2.61
N ARG A 206 -4.17 -1.64 -1.63
CA ARG A 206 -4.27 -2.73 -0.63
C ARG A 206 -5.18 -2.36 0.55
N GLY A 207 -5.67 -1.12 0.63
CA GLY A 207 -6.48 -0.61 1.74
C GLY A 207 -7.85 -1.25 1.86
N GLY A 208 -8.38 -1.31 3.10
CA GLY A 208 -9.68 -1.87 3.41
C GLY A 208 -9.81 -2.33 4.86
N ILE A 209 -10.86 -3.08 5.15
CA ILE A 209 -11.07 -3.67 6.49
C ILE A 209 -10.14 -4.88 6.64
N ALA A 210 -9.22 -4.84 7.60
CA ALA A 210 -8.27 -5.91 7.88
C ALA A 210 -7.95 -6.01 9.38
N ASP A 211 -7.07 -6.94 9.74
CA ASP A 211 -6.55 -7.01 11.10
C ASP A 211 -5.65 -5.81 11.41
N ARG A 212 -5.78 -5.26 12.62
CA ARG A 212 -4.94 -4.14 13.09
C ARG A 212 -3.43 -4.42 13.03
N TRP A 213 -3.03 -5.69 13.09
CA TRP A 213 -1.63 -6.09 13.07
C TRP A 213 -1.00 -6.05 11.68
N LEU A 214 -1.80 -5.93 10.61
CA LEU A 214 -1.27 -5.82 9.24
C LEU A 214 -0.36 -4.60 9.13
N ASP A 215 -0.88 -3.40 9.41
CA ASP A 215 -0.07 -2.17 9.34
C ASP A 215 1.00 -2.10 10.46
N ILE A 216 0.71 -2.64 11.65
CA ILE A 216 1.68 -2.70 12.76
C ILE A 216 2.89 -3.57 12.36
N ALA A 217 2.67 -4.72 11.72
CA ALA A 217 3.75 -5.58 11.26
C ALA A 217 4.62 -4.89 10.21
N PHE A 218 4.01 -4.20 9.26
CA PHE A 218 4.72 -3.49 8.21
C PHE A 218 5.56 -2.32 8.75
N VAL A 219 4.99 -1.50 9.62
CA VAL A 219 5.75 -0.42 10.28
C VAL A 219 6.87 -0.98 11.16
N HIS A 220 6.60 -2.06 11.91
CA HIS A 220 7.63 -2.72 12.72
C HIS A 220 8.79 -3.23 11.86
N ARG A 221 8.50 -3.91 10.74
CA ARG A 221 9.51 -4.36 9.76
C ARG A 221 10.30 -3.19 9.21
N ASN A 222 9.63 -2.16 8.70
CA ASN A 222 10.24 -0.98 8.12
C ASN A 222 11.17 -0.25 9.12
N LEU A 223 10.75 -0.06 10.37
CA LEU A 223 11.61 0.50 11.42
C LEU A 223 12.81 -0.38 11.74
N ARG A 224 12.64 -1.71 11.76
CA ARG A 224 13.71 -2.68 12.02
C ARG A 224 14.80 -2.64 10.95
N GLU A 225 14.40 -2.50 9.69
CA GLU A 225 15.27 -2.58 8.51
C GLU A 225 15.88 -1.23 8.16
N GLU A 226 15.08 -0.17 8.14
CA GLU A 226 15.50 1.15 7.66
C GLU A 226 16.06 2.07 8.77
N VAL A 227 15.72 1.79 10.05
CA VAL A 227 16.16 2.65 11.16
C VAL A 227 17.02 1.88 12.15
N ALA A 228 16.41 1.05 13.01
CA ALA A 228 17.12 0.19 13.98
C ALA A 228 16.14 -0.79 14.65
N ILE A 229 16.65 -1.93 15.14
CA ILE A 229 15.90 -2.89 15.95
C ILE A 229 15.32 -2.23 17.21
N SER A 230 16.08 -1.31 17.85
CA SER A 230 15.60 -0.57 19.02
C SER A 230 14.40 0.33 18.71
N ALA A 231 14.36 0.95 17.54
CA ALA A 231 13.22 1.79 17.11
C ALA A 231 11.95 0.93 16.91
N ALA A 232 12.08 -0.26 16.31
CA ALA A 232 10.98 -1.20 16.15
C ALA A 232 10.43 -1.69 17.52
N THR A 233 11.31 -1.92 18.50
CA THR A 233 10.90 -2.28 19.87
C THR A 233 10.16 -1.12 20.55
N GLU A 234 10.71 0.09 20.49
CA GLU A 234 10.11 1.29 21.09
C GLU A 234 8.74 1.63 20.45
N PHE A 235 8.59 1.36 19.15
CA PHE A 235 7.30 1.50 18.46
C PHE A 235 6.22 0.63 19.09
N LEU A 236 6.49 -0.66 19.33
CA LEU A 236 5.53 -1.58 19.98
C LEU A 236 5.19 -1.14 21.41
N ASP A 237 6.18 -0.70 22.17
CA ASP A 237 5.99 -0.18 23.54
C ASP A 237 5.08 1.06 23.52
N THR A 238 5.27 1.97 22.55
CA THR A 238 4.50 3.22 22.40
C THR A 238 3.04 2.96 22.03
N LEU A 239 2.74 1.88 21.30
CA LEU A 239 1.35 1.52 20.96
C LEU A 239 0.56 1.00 22.18
N GLY A 240 1.22 0.75 23.32
CA GLY A 240 0.59 0.45 24.61
C GLY A 240 -0.17 -0.88 24.65
N GLY A 241 0.02 -1.75 23.67
CA GLY A 241 -0.59 -3.06 23.58
C GLY A 241 0.35 -4.20 23.98
N LEU A 242 -0.22 -5.38 24.19
CA LEU A 242 0.56 -6.60 24.26
C LEU A 242 1.06 -6.92 22.85
N ASP A 243 2.37 -7.12 22.70
CA ASP A 243 2.95 -7.58 21.44
C ASP A 243 2.40 -8.96 21.05
N ASP A 244 2.07 -9.14 19.76
CA ASP A 244 1.69 -10.44 19.20
C ASP A 244 2.70 -10.85 18.11
N PRO A 245 3.81 -11.49 18.50
CA PRO A 245 4.85 -11.90 17.55
C PRO A 245 4.32 -12.88 16.49
N ALA A 246 3.31 -13.69 16.80
CA ALA A 246 2.75 -14.63 15.85
C ALA A 246 1.98 -13.91 14.73
N LYS A 247 1.21 -12.87 15.07
CA LYS A 247 0.54 -12.03 14.06
C LYS A 247 1.54 -11.22 13.23
N ARG A 248 2.58 -10.65 13.85
CA ARG A 248 3.62 -9.93 13.09
C ARG A 248 4.28 -10.82 12.05
N VAL A 249 4.75 -11.99 12.46
CA VAL A 249 5.35 -12.98 11.54
C VAL A 249 4.35 -13.42 10.46
N PHE A 250 3.08 -13.63 10.81
CA PHE A 250 2.06 -14.00 9.84
C PHE A 250 1.88 -12.92 8.76
N PHE A 251 1.79 -11.65 9.13
CA PHE A 251 1.58 -10.55 8.19
C PHE A 251 2.84 -10.19 7.40
N GLU A 252 4.04 -10.33 7.98
CA GLU A 252 5.30 -10.25 7.23
C GLU A 252 5.36 -11.37 6.17
N GLN A 253 5.02 -12.61 6.52
CA GLN A 253 4.95 -13.73 5.56
C GLN A 253 3.88 -13.55 4.49
N LEU A 254 2.74 -12.95 4.84
CA LEU A 254 1.67 -12.70 3.88
C LEU A 254 2.10 -11.73 2.77
N ASP A 255 3.01 -10.80 3.07
CA ASP A 255 3.49 -9.78 2.14
C ASP A 255 4.55 -10.28 1.15
N GLU A 256 5.25 -11.36 1.44
CA GLU A 256 6.38 -11.87 0.66
C GLU A 256 6.09 -12.18 -0.82
N LEU A 257 4.83 -12.34 -1.19
CA LEU A 257 4.42 -12.76 -2.54
C LEU A 257 3.56 -11.70 -3.25
N PHE A 258 3.53 -10.47 -2.74
CA PHE A 258 2.76 -9.38 -3.31
C PHE A 258 3.64 -8.28 -3.90
#